data_922acd668dc0a9f0add88b944e640900
#
_entry.id   922acd668dc0a9f0add88b944e640900
#
_cell.length_a   1.000
_cell.length_b   1.000
_cell.length_c   1.000
_cell.angle_alpha   90.00
_cell.angle_beta   90.00
_cell.angle_gamma   90.00
#
_symmetry.space_group_name_H-M   'P 1'
#
loop_
_entity.id
_entity.type
_entity.pdbx_description
1 polymer ?
#
loop_
_entity_poly.entity_id
_entity_poly.type
_entity_poly.pdbx_seq_one_letter_code
_entity_poly.pdbx_strand_id
1 'polypeptide(L)'
;VRDLNYQLKNLCEHNKDGSHNTQGNRHQLLQTMANHLFELGYRRMNANSLKPKHVDALIARYLNEGLAEGTIKNRLSALRWWAEKVGKPNIIAKDNAHYGVESRVFVTNVSKARDLDRELLNKITSDHVRMSLELQKAFGLRREEAIKFIPEYADQGNHIRLKATWCKGGRERTIPIRNEEQRDVLNRARXXXXDSQSFDVCRSNAHLRSRNE
;
A
#
# COMPACT_ATOMS: atom_id res chain seq x y z
N VAL A 1 -20.21 -5.90 20.71
CA VAL A 1 -19.75 -4.87 19.75
C VAL A 1 -20.33 -3.53 20.21
N ARG A 2 -19.48 -2.49 20.29
CA ARG A 2 -19.90 -1.14 20.66
C ARG A 2 -20.74 -0.50 19.54
N ASP A 3 -21.75 0.28 19.90
CA ASP A 3 -22.70 0.85 18.91
C ASP A 3 -22.00 1.67 17.84
N LEU A 4 -21.06 2.53 18.22
CA LEU A 4 -20.32 3.35 17.26
C LEU A 4 -19.51 2.48 16.28
N ASN A 5 -18.82 1.45 16.78
CA ASN A 5 -18.05 0.53 15.93
C ASN A 5 -18.96 -0.16 14.90
N TYR A 6 -20.12 -0.62 15.34
CA TYR A 6 -21.10 -1.29 14.47
C TYR A 6 -21.63 -0.33 13.40
N GLN A 7 -22.01 0.89 13.80
CA GLN A 7 -22.52 1.90 12.87
C GLN A 7 -21.47 2.31 11.83
N LEU A 8 -20.20 2.48 12.25
CA LEU A 8 -19.12 2.83 11.32
C LEU A 8 -18.78 1.66 10.37
N LYS A 9 -18.89 0.42 10.83
CA LYS A 9 -18.78 -0.75 9.97
C LYS A 9 -19.85 -0.68 8.86
N ASN A 10 -21.11 -0.50 9.26
CA ASN A 10 -22.24 -0.41 8.31
C ASN A 10 -22.05 0.77 7.33
N LEU A 11 -21.59 1.91 7.84
CA LEU A 11 -21.30 3.08 7.01
C LEU A 11 -20.28 2.76 5.91
N CYS A 12 -19.22 2.00 6.26
CA CYS A 12 -18.21 1.56 5.29
C CYS A 12 -18.78 0.55 4.29
N GLU A 13 -19.62 -0.38 4.73
CA GLU A 13 -20.22 -1.41 3.88
C GLU A 13 -21.18 -0.82 2.84
N HIS A 14 -21.88 0.26 3.21
CA HIS A 14 -22.83 0.92 2.30
C HIS A 14 -22.15 1.97 1.40
N ASN A 15 -20.90 2.36 1.68
CA ASN A 15 -20.18 3.40 0.93
C ASN A 15 -18.80 2.89 0.47
N LYS A 16 -18.79 2.16 -0.63
CA LYS A 16 -17.60 1.47 -1.16
C LYS A 16 -16.75 2.38 -2.07
N ASP A 17 -16.43 3.58 -1.61
CA ASP A 17 -15.59 4.54 -2.37
C ASP A 17 -14.13 4.11 -2.41
N GLY A 18 -13.53 4.12 -3.59
CA GLY A 18 -12.12 3.84 -3.80
C GLY A 18 -11.80 2.35 -3.93
N SER A 19 -10.52 2.02 -4.00
CA SER A 19 -10.05 0.64 -4.15
C SER A 19 -10.36 -0.20 -2.91
N HIS A 20 -10.33 -1.53 -3.04
CA HIS A 20 -10.51 -2.46 -1.91
C HIS A 20 -9.55 -2.15 -0.75
N ASN A 21 -8.27 -1.83 -1.05
CA ASN A 21 -7.30 -1.45 -0.03
C ASN A 21 -7.69 -0.14 0.66
N THR A 22 -8.19 0.85 -0.09
CA THR A 22 -8.67 2.11 0.48
C THR A 22 -9.84 1.88 1.43
N GLN A 23 -10.79 1.04 1.02
CA GLN A 23 -11.97 0.69 1.82
C GLN A 23 -11.55 -0.03 3.10
N GLY A 24 -10.69 -1.04 3.00
CA GLY A 24 -10.18 -1.80 4.15
C GLY A 24 -9.43 -0.93 5.15
N ASN A 25 -8.52 -0.09 4.66
CA ASN A 25 -7.74 0.83 5.50
C ASN A 25 -8.66 1.85 6.19
N ARG A 26 -9.62 2.40 5.47
CA ARG A 26 -10.61 3.35 6.03
C ARG A 26 -11.41 2.68 7.14
N HIS A 27 -11.93 1.49 6.90
CA HIS A 27 -12.67 0.72 7.90
C HIS A 27 -11.84 0.54 9.17
N GLN A 28 -10.59 0.08 9.03
CA GLN A 28 -9.69 -0.13 10.16
C GLN A 28 -9.43 1.17 10.93
N LEU A 29 -9.17 2.27 10.22
CA LEU A 29 -8.94 3.58 10.85
C LEU A 29 -10.17 4.03 11.65
N LEU A 30 -11.37 3.90 11.08
CA LEU A 30 -12.61 4.30 11.75
C LEU A 30 -12.90 3.44 12.97
N GLN A 31 -12.61 2.12 12.92
CA GLN A 31 -12.74 1.24 14.10
C GLN A 31 -11.79 1.68 15.21
N THR A 32 -10.55 2.02 14.86
CA THR A 32 -9.56 2.54 15.83
C THR A 32 -10.05 3.85 16.45
N MET A 33 -10.58 4.76 15.63
CA MET A 33 -11.11 6.04 16.12
C MET A 33 -12.30 5.86 17.05
N ALA A 34 -13.19 4.92 16.74
CA ALA A 34 -14.32 4.60 17.63
C ALA A 34 -13.84 4.12 19.00
N ASN A 35 -12.80 3.27 19.02
CA ASN A 35 -12.20 2.82 20.28
C ASN A 35 -11.58 3.98 21.06
N HIS A 36 -10.82 4.85 20.39
CA HIS A 36 -10.21 6.02 21.02
C HIS A 36 -11.28 6.97 21.58
N LEU A 37 -12.36 7.20 20.85
CA LEU A 37 -13.47 8.03 21.34
C LEU A 37 -14.13 7.43 22.58
N PHE A 38 -14.31 6.11 22.60
CA PHE A 38 -14.83 5.41 23.77
C PHE A 38 -13.91 5.58 25.00
N GLU A 39 -12.60 5.44 24.80
CA GLU A 39 -11.57 5.64 25.84
C GLU A 39 -11.54 7.08 26.35
N LEU A 40 -11.80 8.04 25.46
CA LEU A 40 -11.88 9.47 25.78
C LEU A 40 -13.22 9.85 26.47
N GLY A 41 -14.07 8.86 26.76
CA GLY A 41 -15.31 9.08 27.50
C GLY A 41 -16.58 9.25 26.66
N TYR A 42 -16.48 9.24 25.33
CA TYR A 42 -17.64 9.39 24.43
C TYR A 42 -18.34 8.04 24.22
N ARG A 43 -18.77 7.41 25.34
CA ARG A 43 -19.25 6.00 25.37
C ARG A 43 -20.59 5.77 24.67
N ARG A 44 -21.46 6.79 24.62
CA ARG A 44 -22.81 6.68 24.01
C ARG A 44 -22.89 7.42 22.67
N MET A 45 -21.77 7.53 21.97
CA MET A 45 -21.71 8.23 20.70
C MET A 45 -22.24 7.38 19.55
N ASN A 46 -23.04 7.99 18.68
CA ASN A 46 -23.51 7.41 17.42
C ASN A 46 -22.69 7.97 16.25
N ALA A 47 -22.68 7.28 15.11
CA ALA A 47 -21.98 7.73 13.92
C ALA A 47 -22.46 9.12 13.47
N ASN A 48 -23.77 9.38 13.57
CA ASN A 48 -24.38 10.69 13.23
C ASN A 48 -24.12 11.78 14.27
N SER A 49 -23.59 11.43 15.46
CA SER A 49 -23.33 12.39 16.54
C SER A 49 -21.98 13.09 16.43
N LEU A 50 -21.23 12.86 15.34
CA LEU A 50 -19.91 13.48 15.15
C LEU A 50 -20.03 15.01 15.25
N LYS A 51 -19.13 15.63 16.03
CA LYS A 51 -19.06 17.07 16.29
C LYS A 51 -17.59 17.52 16.32
N PRO A 52 -17.29 18.83 16.14
CA PRO A 52 -15.90 19.32 16.21
C PRO A 52 -15.14 18.84 17.44
N LYS A 53 -15.75 18.91 18.63
CA LYS A 53 -15.11 18.48 19.89
C LYS A 53 -14.58 17.04 19.87
N HIS A 54 -15.23 16.14 19.10
CA HIS A 54 -14.76 14.75 18.97
C HIS A 54 -13.51 14.67 18.08
N VAL A 55 -13.48 15.50 17.04
CA VAL A 55 -12.32 15.63 16.13
C VAL A 55 -11.13 16.19 16.92
N ASP A 56 -11.35 17.29 17.65
CA ASP A 56 -10.32 17.96 18.44
C ASP A 56 -9.74 17.02 19.50
N ALA A 57 -10.58 16.24 20.19
CA ALA A 57 -10.16 15.27 21.20
C ALA A 57 -9.29 14.16 20.59
N LEU A 58 -9.66 13.67 19.39
CA LEU A 58 -8.85 12.67 18.67
C LEU A 58 -7.50 13.25 18.24
N ILE A 59 -7.51 14.46 17.68
CA ILE A 59 -6.26 15.09 17.21
C ILE A 59 -5.33 15.39 18.39
N ALA A 60 -5.87 15.95 19.49
CA ALA A 60 -5.09 16.20 20.71
C ALA A 60 -4.43 14.92 21.21
N ARG A 61 -5.17 13.80 21.24
CA ARG A 61 -4.63 12.49 21.59
C ARG A 61 -3.48 12.10 20.67
N TYR A 62 -3.66 12.24 19.34
CA TYR A 62 -2.65 11.81 18.35
C TYR A 62 -1.37 12.64 18.44
N LEU A 63 -1.51 13.93 18.71
CA LEU A 63 -0.37 14.83 18.94
C LEU A 63 0.39 14.45 20.21
N ASN A 64 -0.36 14.17 21.30
CA ASN A 64 0.21 13.74 22.58
C ASN A 64 0.92 12.37 22.48
N GLU A 65 0.40 11.46 21.62
CA GLU A 65 1.02 10.17 21.34
C GLU A 65 2.26 10.31 20.43
N GLY A 66 2.57 11.50 19.93
CA GLY A 66 3.70 11.75 19.04
C GLY A 66 3.56 11.11 17.67
N LEU A 67 2.36 10.96 17.15
CA LEU A 67 2.16 10.35 15.83
C LEU A 67 2.72 11.24 14.73
N ALA A 68 3.38 10.60 13.75
CA ALA A 68 3.90 11.31 12.58
C ALA A 68 2.78 12.07 11.85
N GLU A 69 3.09 13.27 11.36
CA GLU A 69 2.14 14.16 10.65
C GLU A 69 1.39 13.44 9.52
N GLY A 70 2.10 12.61 8.74
CA GLY A 70 1.48 11.83 7.68
C GLY A 70 0.41 10.86 8.18
N THR A 71 0.61 10.29 9.38
CA THR A 71 -0.38 9.42 10.03
C THR A 71 -1.61 10.21 10.45
N ILE A 72 -1.39 11.39 11.06
CA ILE A 72 -2.51 12.27 11.48
C ILE A 72 -3.30 12.74 10.25
N LYS A 73 -2.61 13.10 9.15
CA LYS A 73 -3.27 13.49 7.88
C LYS A 73 -4.15 12.36 7.32
N ASN A 74 -3.67 11.13 7.36
CA ASN A 74 -4.46 9.97 6.90
C ASN A 74 -5.70 9.80 7.79
N ARG A 75 -5.56 10.00 9.11
CA ARG A 75 -6.68 9.94 10.05
C ARG A 75 -7.68 11.07 9.79
N LEU A 76 -7.20 12.30 9.58
CA LEU A 76 -8.06 13.43 9.21
C LEU A 76 -8.84 13.18 7.91
N SER A 77 -8.19 12.54 6.92
CA SER A 77 -8.86 12.17 5.68
C SER A 77 -10.03 11.19 5.93
N ALA A 78 -9.82 10.19 6.80
CA ALA A 78 -10.88 9.24 7.17
C ALA A 78 -12.00 9.93 7.96
N LEU A 79 -11.65 10.89 8.85
CA LEU A 79 -12.65 11.68 9.60
C LEU A 79 -13.47 12.55 8.65
N ARG A 80 -12.84 13.20 7.66
CA ARG A 80 -13.56 14.01 6.67
C ARG A 80 -14.54 13.16 5.85
N TRP A 81 -14.09 11.96 5.45
CA TRP A 81 -14.96 11.00 4.78
C TRP A 81 -16.16 10.61 5.66
N TRP A 82 -15.91 10.32 6.95
CA TRP A 82 -16.99 10.02 7.91
C TRP A 82 -17.95 11.20 8.02
N ALA A 83 -17.44 12.42 8.24
CA ALA A 83 -18.25 13.63 8.33
C ALA A 83 -19.11 13.84 7.09
N GLU A 84 -18.54 13.65 5.91
CA GLU A 84 -19.25 13.71 4.62
C GLU A 84 -20.41 12.72 4.58
N LYS A 85 -20.16 11.45 4.93
CA LYS A 85 -21.18 10.39 4.83
C LYS A 85 -22.31 10.54 5.84
N VAL A 86 -22.11 11.30 6.92
CA VAL A 86 -23.18 11.64 7.87
C VAL A 86 -23.77 13.04 7.63
N GLY A 87 -23.49 13.65 6.48
CA GLY A 87 -24.07 14.95 6.09
C GLY A 87 -23.50 16.17 6.82
N LYS A 88 -22.28 16.06 7.34
CA LYS A 88 -21.66 17.12 8.15
C LYS A 88 -20.24 17.50 7.67
N PRO A 89 -20.05 17.77 6.36
CA PRO A 89 -18.68 17.98 5.84
C PRO A 89 -17.95 19.17 6.45
N ASN A 90 -18.68 20.15 6.95
CA ASN A 90 -18.12 21.43 7.43
C ASN A 90 -17.67 21.40 8.90
N ILE A 91 -17.86 20.29 9.63
CA ILE A 91 -17.43 20.22 11.04
C ILE A 91 -15.91 19.98 11.19
N ILE A 92 -15.22 19.68 10.09
CA ILE A 92 -13.77 19.44 10.07
C ILE A 92 -13.12 20.48 9.15
N ALA A 93 -12.16 21.22 9.66
CA ALA A 93 -11.43 22.20 8.87
C ALA A 93 -10.78 21.56 7.65
N LYS A 94 -10.81 22.24 6.51
CA LYS A 94 -10.21 21.77 5.26
C LYS A 94 -8.68 21.73 5.37
N ASP A 95 -8.11 22.75 6.03
CA ASP A 95 -6.66 22.86 6.22
C ASP A 95 -6.22 22.07 7.47
N ASN A 96 -5.20 21.26 7.33
CA ASN A 96 -4.62 20.50 8.43
C ASN A 96 -3.84 21.39 9.41
N ALA A 97 -3.35 22.55 8.95
CA ALA A 97 -2.67 23.53 9.80
C ALA A 97 -3.57 24.01 10.97
N HIS A 98 -4.90 24.05 10.76
CA HIS A 98 -5.87 24.33 11.81
C HIS A 98 -5.70 23.42 13.05
N TYR A 99 -5.23 22.19 12.82
CA TYR A 99 -5.01 21.19 13.88
C TYR A 99 -3.55 21.07 14.32
N GLY A 100 -2.71 22.04 13.94
CA GLY A 100 -1.28 22.01 14.26
C GLY A 100 -0.51 20.93 13.50
N VAL A 101 -1.06 20.46 12.38
CA VAL A 101 -0.42 19.40 11.56
C VAL A 101 0.24 20.05 10.34
N GLU A 102 1.54 20.19 10.39
CA GLU A 102 2.33 20.91 9.38
C GLU A 102 2.34 20.20 8.02
N SER A 103 2.69 20.95 6.98
CA SER A 103 2.86 20.40 5.65
C SER A 103 4.09 19.51 5.58
N ARG A 104 3.94 18.34 4.94
CA ARG A 104 5.05 17.42 4.77
C ARG A 104 6.07 17.98 3.77
N VAL A 105 7.32 17.97 4.15
CA VAL A 105 8.43 18.28 3.24
C VAL A 105 8.68 17.02 2.38
N PHE A 106 8.36 17.08 1.10
CA PHE A 106 8.49 15.94 0.18
C PHE A 106 9.92 15.78 -0.36
N VAL A 107 10.61 16.90 -0.59
CA VAL A 107 11.97 16.91 -1.12
C VAL A 107 12.93 17.41 -0.04
N THR A 108 13.73 16.50 0.48
CA THR A 108 14.70 16.80 1.55
C THR A 108 16.12 16.97 1.02
N ASN A 109 16.37 16.66 -0.26
CA ASN A 109 17.71 16.60 -0.89
C ASN A 109 18.67 15.64 -0.18
N VAL A 110 18.16 14.78 0.67
CA VAL A 110 18.94 13.73 1.34
C VAL A 110 18.54 12.39 0.71
N SER A 111 19.54 11.65 0.20
CA SER A 111 19.31 10.34 -0.37
C SER A 111 18.78 9.40 0.72
N LYS A 112 17.65 8.74 0.42
CA LYS A 112 17.08 7.68 1.26
C LYS A 112 17.35 6.30 0.67
N ALA A 113 18.18 6.24 -0.37
CA ALA A 113 18.61 4.98 -0.96
C ALA A 113 19.32 4.11 0.08
N ARG A 114 19.04 2.84 0.07
CA ARG A 114 19.72 1.84 0.89
C ARG A 114 20.36 0.83 -0.05
N ASP A 115 21.60 0.50 0.20
CA ASP A 115 22.26 -0.55 -0.56
C ASP A 115 21.67 -1.89 -0.21
N LEU A 116 21.58 -2.73 -1.22
CA LEU A 116 21.11 -4.09 -1.05
C LEU A 116 22.29 -4.95 -0.57
N ASP A 117 22.18 -5.42 0.65
CA ASP A 117 23.21 -6.26 1.28
C ASP A 117 23.23 -7.62 0.59
N ARG A 118 24.36 -7.95 -0.03
CA ARG A 118 24.56 -9.20 -0.77
C ARG A 118 24.53 -10.42 0.15
N GLU A 119 25.03 -10.30 1.38
CA GLU A 119 25.01 -11.41 2.34
C GLU A 119 23.57 -11.75 2.75
N LEU A 120 22.76 -10.70 2.98
CA LEU A 120 21.33 -10.89 3.28
C LEU A 120 20.58 -11.46 2.07
N LEU A 121 20.91 -11.03 0.86
CA LEU A 121 20.32 -11.58 -0.36
C LEU A 121 20.59 -13.09 -0.47
N ASN A 122 21.81 -13.53 -0.15
CA ASN A 122 22.21 -14.94 -0.23
C ASN A 122 21.47 -15.80 0.79
N LYS A 123 20.98 -15.23 1.88
CA LYS A 123 20.17 -15.96 2.88
C LYS A 123 18.73 -16.19 2.42
N ILE A 124 18.28 -15.51 1.36
CA ILE A 124 16.93 -15.66 0.82
C ILE A 124 16.90 -16.95 -0.03
N THR A 125 16.10 -17.90 0.42
CA THR A 125 15.99 -19.21 -0.22
C THR A 125 15.17 -19.18 -1.51
N SER A 126 14.23 -18.25 -1.63
CA SER A 126 13.37 -18.12 -2.81
C SER A 126 14.05 -17.28 -3.88
N ASP A 127 14.34 -17.87 -5.02
CA ASP A 127 14.93 -17.18 -6.18
C ASP A 127 14.02 -16.06 -6.70
N HIS A 128 12.70 -16.27 -6.66
CA HIS A 128 11.73 -15.25 -7.08
C HIS A 128 11.80 -14.00 -6.17
N VAL A 129 11.91 -14.19 -4.86
CA VAL A 129 12.04 -13.08 -3.91
C VAL A 129 13.36 -12.36 -4.13
N ARG A 130 14.45 -13.12 -4.29
CA ARG A 130 15.79 -12.56 -4.56
C ARG A 130 15.77 -11.73 -5.85
N MET A 131 15.24 -12.29 -6.93
CA MET A 131 15.15 -11.60 -8.24
C MET A 131 14.27 -10.35 -8.15
N SER A 132 13.14 -10.42 -7.41
CA SER A 132 12.29 -9.26 -7.20
C SER A 132 13.05 -8.10 -6.53
N LEU A 133 13.92 -8.39 -5.55
CA LEU A 133 14.74 -7.37 -4.89
C LEU A 133 15.80 -6.80 -5.84
N GLU A 134 16.43 -7.65 -6.64
CA GLU A 134 17.43 -7.21 -7.63
C GLU A 134 16.79 -6.31 -8.70
N LEU A 135 15.59 -6.64 -9.17
CA LEU A 135 14.83 -5.80 -10.10
C LEU A 135 14.46 -4.45 -9.47
N GLN A 136 14.07 -4.45 -8.18
CA GLN A 136 13.80 -3.22 -7.45
C GLN A 136 15.05 -2.34 -7.35
N LYS A 137 16.21 -2.94 -7.06
CA LYS A 137 17.49 -2.22 -6.98
C LYS A 137 17.89 -1.65 -8.35
N ALA A 138 17.88 -2.49 -9.38
CA ALA A 138 18.41 -2.13 -10.70
C ALA A 138 17.54 -1.07 -11.42
N PHE A 139 16.22 -1.15 -11.29
CA PHE A 139 15.28 -0.33 -12.07
C PHE A 139 14.41 0.60 -11.23
N GLY A 140 14.56 0.62 -9.91
CA GLY A 140 13.70 1.39 -9.02
C GLY A 140 12.24 0.96 -9.08
N LEU A 141 11.99 -0.35 -9.26
CA LEU A 141 10.63 -0.87 -9.31
C LEU A 141 9.98 -0.85 -7.93
N ARG A 142 8.68 -0.61 -7.90
CA ARG A 142 7.90 -0.85 -6.68
C ARG A 142 7.75 -2.35 -6.47
N ARG A 143 7.57 -2.76 -5.22
CA ARG A 143 7.42 -4.19 -4.86
C ARG A 143 6.41 -4.92 -5.78
N GLU A 144 5.22 -4.34 -5.98
CA GLU A 144 4.18 -4.94 -6.83
C GLU A 144 4.62 -5.05 -8.31
N GLU A 145 5.33 -4.05 -8.80
CA GLU A 145 5.86 -4.03 -10.17
C GLU A 145 6.90 -5.15 -10.35
N ALA A 146 7.77 -5.35 -9.36
CA ALA A 146 8.82 -6.36 -9.41
C ALA A 146 8.25 -7.79 -9.27
N ILE A 147 7.22 -7.98 -8.41
CA ILE A 147 6.57 -9.28 -8.22
C ILE A 147 5.81 -9.72 -9.49
N LYS A 148 5.18 -8.75 -10.17
CA LYS A 148 4.39 -9.01 -11.38
C LYS A 148 5.22 -8.97 -12.66
N PHE A 149 6.53 -8.75 -12.55
CA PHE A 149 7.42 -8.55 -13.69
C PHE A 149 7.52 -9.81 -14.55
N ILE A 150 7.28 -9.66 -15.84
CA ILE A 150 7.42 -10.74 -16.85
C ILE A 150 8.50 -10.27 -17.83
N PRO A 151 9.71 -10.84 -17.76
CA PRO A 151 10.84 -10.36 -18.56
C PRO A 151 10.59 -10.36 -20.07
N GLU A 152 9.93 -11.38 -20.58
CA GLU A 152 9.65 -11.53 -22.03
C GLU A 152 8.77 -10.39 -22.57
N TYR A 153 7.86 -9.90 -21.73
CA TYR A 153 7.02 -8.73 -22.10
C TYR A 153 7.76 -7.43 -21.84
N ALA A 154 8.44 -7.35 -20.70
CA ALA A 154 8.98 -6.10 -20.20
C ALA A 154 10.19 -5.61 -21.00
N ASP A 155 11.07 -6.50 -21.42
CA ASP A 155 12.33 -6.14 -22.10
C ASP A 155 12.06 -5.75 -23.56
N GLN A 156 12.26 -4.48 -23.87
CA GLN A 156 12.09 -3.90 -25.21
C GLN A 156 13.44 -3.49 -25.83
N GLY A 157 14.53 -4.15 -25.39
CA GLY A 157 15.88 -3.90 -25.90
C GLY A 157 16.59 -2.76 -25.14
N ASN A 158 16.25 -1.52 -25.42
CA ASN A 158 16.90 -0.37 -24.80
C ASN A 158 16.14 0.19 -23.57
N HIS A 159 15.00 -0.40 -23.25
CA HIS A 159 14.18 0.01 -22.10
C HIS A 159 13.32 -1.16 -21.62
N ILE A 160 12.80 -1.05 -20.39
CA ILE A 160 11.76 -1.95 -19.93
C ILE A 160 10.42 -1.22 -19.93
N ARG A 161 9.35 -1.94 -20.26
CA ARG A 161 7.97 -1.46 -20.29
C ARG A 161 7.16 -2.21 -19.22
N LEU A 162 6.54 -1.47 -18.32
CA LEU A 162 5.71 -2.02 -17.23
C LEU A 162 4.22 -1.84 -17.58
N LYS A 163 3.48 -2.93 -17.61
CA LYS A 163 2.03 -2.90 -17.88
C LYS A 163 1.30 -1.99 -16.88
N ALA A 164 0.27 -1.31 -17.34
CA ALA A 164 -0.62 -0.51 -16.49
C ALA A 164 -1.13 -1.31 -15.28
N THR A 165 -1.46 -2.59 -15.46
CA THR A 165 -1.96 -3.47 -14.38
C THR A 165 -0.92 -3.80 -13.32
N TRP A 166 0.37 -3.60 -13.61
CA TRP A 166 1.46 -3.79 -12.64
C TRP A 166 1.69 -2.52 -11.82
N CYS A 167 1.35 -1.37 -12.37
CA CYS A 167 1.72 -0.06 -11.86
C CYS A 167 0.62 0.54 -10.97
N LYS A 168 1.04 1.23 -9.92
CA LYS A 168 0.11 1.94 -9.03
C LYS A 168 -0.64 3.02 -9.82
N GLY A 169 -1.94 3.00 -9.72
CA GLY A 169 -2.82 3.96 -10.41
C GLY A 169 -3.10 3.60 -11.86
N GLY A 170 -2.72 2.39 -12.31
CA GLY A 170 -3.04 1.92 -13.66
C GLY A 170 -2.34 2.69 -14.78
N ARG A 171 -1.17 3.28 -14.50
CA ARG A 171 -0.41 4.05 -15.49
C ARG A 171 0.84 3.29 -15.90
N GLU A 172 0.92 2.94 -17.16
CA GLU A 172 2.08 2.31 -17.77
C GLU A 172 3.35 3.14 -17.57
N ARG A 173 4.49 2.45 -17.36
CA ARG A 173 5.79 3.11 -17.20
C ARG A 173 6.83 2.50 -18.12
N THR A 174 7.69 3.35 -18.65
CA THR A 174 8.88 2.94 -19.39
C THR A 174 10.11 3.41 -18.63
N ILE A 175 11.11 2.53 -18.49
CA ILE A 175 12.36 2.83 -17.78
C ILE A 175 13.53 2.46 -18.71
N PRO A 176 14.40 3.41 -19.07
CA PRO A 176 15.54 3.08 -19.92
C PRO A 176 16.55 2.17 -19.25
N ILE A 177 17.20 1.32 -20.02
CA ILE A 177 18.34 0.52 -19.59
C ILE A 177 19.59 1.39 -19.84
N ARG A 178 20.35 1.67 -18.80
CA ARG A 178 21.44 2.66 -18.81
C ARG A 178 22.82 2.05 -18.65
N ASN A 179 22.89 0.80 -18.17
CA ASN A 179 24.19 0.17 -17.89
C ASN A 179 24.11 -1.35 -17.99
N GLU A 180 25.26 -1.98 -18.01
CA GLU A 180 25.42 -3.44 -18.12
C GLU A 180 24.82 -4.19 -16.91
N GLU A 181 24.90 -3.60 -15.70
CA GLU A 181 24.32 -4.22 -14.51
C GLU A 181 22.81 -4.41 -14.67
N GLN A 182 22.12 -3.42 -15.22
CA GLN A 182 20.68 -3.53 -15.50
C GLN A 182 20.39 -4.60 -16.54
N ARG A 183 21.20 -4.67 -17.60
CA ARG A 183 21.05 -5.70 -18.63
C ARG A 183 21.26 -7.11 -18.06
N ASP A 184 22.28 -7.27 -17.21
CA ASP A 184 22.57 -8.55 -16.55
C ASP A 184 21.41 -9.00 -15.65
N VAL A 185 20.83 -8.09 -14.87
CA VAL A 185 19.67 -8.40 -14.00
C VAL A 185 18.49 -8.89 -14.86
N LEU A 186 18.23 -8.26 -16.01
CA LEU A 186 17.17 -8.70 -16.93
C LEU A 186 17.44 -10.10 -17.49
N ASN A 187 18.67 -10.36 -17.89
CA ASN A 187 19.06 -11.69 -18.42
C ASN A 187 18.85 -12.77 -17.36
N ARG A 188 19.23 -12.50 -16.11
CA ARG A 188 19.02 -13.43 -14.99
C ARG A 188 17.53 -13.59 -14.67
N ALA A 189 16.75 -12.53 -14.79
CA ALA A 189 15.31 -12.60 -14.57
C ALA A 189 14.60 -13.49 -15.59
N ARG A 190 15.12 -13.54 -16.82
CA ARG A 190 14.64 -14.48 -17.82
C ARG A 190 14.91 -15.93 -17.42
N UNK A 191 15.89 -16.13 -16.93
CA UNK A 191 16.28 -17.43 -16.53
C UNK A 191 15.49 -17.92 -15.37
N UNK A 192 15.10 -17.03 -14.56
CA UNK A 192 14.39 -17.43 -13.48
C UNK A 192 12.98 -17.67 -13.78
N UNK A 193 12.51 -17.20 -14.85
CA UNK A 193 11.22 -17.41 -15.29
C UNK A 193 11.11 -18.63 -16.13
N UNK A 194 12.05 -18.89 -16.74
CA UNK A 194 12.12 -20.05 -17.53
C UNK A 194 12.15 -21.29 -16.76
N ASP A 195 12.92 -21.33 -15.82
CA ASP A 195 13.03 -22.51 -14.94
C ASP A 195 11.70 -22.81 -14.24
N SER A 196 10.99 -21.83 -13.77
CA SER A 196 9.70 -22.03 -13.11
C SER A 196 8.63 -22.59 -14.05
N GLN A 197 8.62 -22.17 -15.30
CA GLN A 197 7.68 -22.72 -16.29
C GLN A 197 7.98 -24.19 -16.61
N SER A 198 9.26 -24.59 -16.62
CA SER A 198 9.63 -26.00 -16.82
C SER A 198 9.17 -26.88 -15.66
N PHE A 199 9.17 -26.37 -14.43
CA PHE A 199 8.67 -27.10 -13.24
C PHE A 199 7.16 -27.31 -13.27
N ASP A 200 6.40 -26.33 -13.74
CA ASP A 200 4.94 -26.45 -13.82
C ASP A 200 4.49 -27.42 -14.93
N VAL A 201 5.21 -27.47 -16.05
CA VAL A 201 4.96 -28.45 -17.12
C VAL A 201 5.28 -29.87 -16.64
N CYS A 202 6.34 -30.04 -15.84
CA CYS A 202 6.68 -31.37 -15.29
C CYS A 202 5.64 -31.84 -14.26
N ARG A 203 5.10 -30.93 -13.44
CA ARG A 203 4.04 -31.26 -12.46
C ARG A 203 2.72 -31.65 -13.14
N SER A 204 2.32 -30.92 -14.20
CA SER A 204 1.07 -31.23 -14.92
C SER A 204 1.17 -32.56 -15.65
N ASN A 205 2.33 -32.90 -16.21
CA ASN A 205 2.56 -34.20 -16.89
C ASN A 205 2.66 -35.39 -15.93
N ALA A 206 3.13 -35.16 -14.71
CA ALA A 206 3.16 -36.21 -13.66
C ALA A 206 1.74 -36.57 -13.20
N HIS A 207 0.85 -35.56 -13.12
CA HIS A 207 -0.57 -35.75 -12.73
C HIS A 207 -1.39 -36.49 -13.81
N LEU A 208 -1.00 -36.35 -15.09
CA LEU A 208 -1.68 -37.03 -16.20
C LEU A 208 -1.28 -38.50 -16.30
N ARG A 209 -0.04 -38.86 -15.88
CA ARG A 209 0.43 -40.28 -15.90
C ARG A 209 -0.17 -41.12 -14.76
N SER A 210 -0.48 -40.53 -13.61
CA SER A 210 -1.05 -41.27 -12.48
C SER A 210 -2.56 -41.55 -12.60
N ARG A 211 -3.22 -41.09 -13.66
CA ARG A 211 -4.65 -41.36 -13.93
C ARG A 211 -4.90 -42.45 -14.95
N ASN A 212 -3.84 -42.96 -15.57
CA ASN A 212 -3.93 -44.02 -16.61
C ASN A 212 -3.35 -45.38 -16.15
N GLU A 213 -3.09 -45.56 -14.86
CA GLU A 213 -2.81 -46.83 -14.20
C GLU A 213 -3.95 -47.18 -13.20
#